data_865e64f220d5dc3d076cd42f670719ca
#
_entry.id   865e64f220d5dc3d076cd42f670719ca
#
_cell.length_a   1.000
_cell.length_b   1.000
_cell.length_c   1.000
_cell.angle_alpha   90.00
_cell.angle_beta   90.00
_cell.angle_gamma   90.00
#
_symmetry.space_group_name_H-M   'P 1'
#
loop_
_entity.id
_entity.type
_entity.pdbx_description
1 polymer ?
#
loop_
_entity_poly.entity_id
_entity_poly.type
_entity_poly.pdbx_seq_one_letter_code
_entity_poly.pdbx_strand_id
1 'polypeptide(L)'
;MDNLVIRSLITASDLGACADLMASSEPWLTLGQGPIESLRYFQFPHRERYIATLGERLVGFLVLNFQGPFVGYLQAICLAPDCRGRGLGSALVAFAEERIFRDHPNVFLCVSSFNPGARRLYERLGYVVVGDLPDYLVAGHSETLMRKTRGPLRPATHS
;
A
#
# COMPACT_ATOMS: atom_id res chain seq x y z
N MET A 1 17.48 20.14 -0.28
CA MET A 1 16.25 19.34 -0.09
C MET A 1 16.61 17.87 -0.24
N ASP A 2 16.32 17.10 0.77
CA ASP A 2 16.53 15.66 0.67
C ASP A 2 15.56 15.08 -0.36
N ASN A 3 16.11 14.36 -1.32
CA ASN A 3 15.30 13.69 -2.33
C ASN A 3 14.66 12.44 -1.74
N LEU A 4 13.41 12.17 -2.14
CA LEU A 4 12.75 10.91 -1.82
C LEU A 4 13.46 9.76 -2.53
N VAL A 5 13.90 8.77 -1.76
CA VAL A 5 14.46 7.52 -2.28
C VAL A 5 13.56 6.38 -1.86
N ILE A 6 13.16 5.55 -2.82
CA ILE A 6 12.38 4.33 -2.57
C ILE A 6 13.26 3.14 -2.95
N ARG A 7 13.47 2.24 -2.00
CA ARG A 7 14.30 1.05 -2.18
C ARG A 7 13.74 -0.16 -1.45
N SER A 8 14.22 -1.33 -1.80
CA SER A 8 13.85 -2.56 -1.10
C SER A 8 14.20 -2.48 0.39
N LEU A 9 13.34 -3.08 1.22
CA LEU A 9 13.60 -3.30 2.64
C LEU A 9 14.64 -4.42 2.77
N ILE A 10 15.80 -4.13 3.34
CA ILE A 10 16.95 -5.05 3.36
C ILE A 10 17.43 -5.35 4.79
N THR A 11 17.49 -4.33 5.65
CA THR A 11 18.16 -4.45 6.95
C THR A 11 17.18 -4.71 8.10
N ALA A 12 17.69 -5.26 9.21
CA ALA A 12 16.90 -5.40 10.45
C ALA A 12 16.48 -4.03 11.00
N SER A 13 17.29 -2.99 10.81
CA SER A 13 16.95 -1.61 11.18
C SER A 13 15.79 -1.07 10.36
N ASP A 14 15.77 -1.32 9.05
CA ASP A 14 14.65 -0.99 8.17
C ASP A 14 13.37 -1.68 8.65
N LEU A 15 13.46 -2.96 8.96
CA LEU A 15 12.34 -3.77 9.43
C LEU A 15 11.73 -3.22 10.71
N GLY A 16 12.56 -2.90 11.71
CA GLY A 16 12.14 -2.31 12.96
C GLY A 16 11.47 -0.95 12.78
N ALA A 17 12.07 -0.08 11.98
CA ALA A 17 11.52 1.25 11.69
C ALA A 17 10.17 1.19 10.96
N CYS A 18 10.02 0.26 10.01
CA CYS A 18 8.73 0.02 9.33
C CYS A 18 7.67 -0.50 10.29
N ALA A 19 8.02 -1.45 11.16
CA ALA A 19 7.08 -2.00 12.14
C ALA A 19 6.61 -0.93 13.12
N ASP A 20 7.49 -0.06 13.60
CA ASP A 20 7.16 1.05 14.49
C ASP A 20 6.24 2.06 13.78
N LEU A 21 6.53 2.41 12.54
CA LEU A 21 5.70 3.32 11.76
C LEU A 21 4.30 2.73 11.52
N MET A 22 4.21 1.45 11.18
CA MET A 22 2.94 0.74 11.00
C MET A 22 2.13 0.74 12.30
N ALA A 23 2.72 0.33 13.40
CA ALA A 23 2.05 0.24 14.70
C ALA A 23 1.53 1.59 15.23
N SER A 24 2.10 2.70 14.77
CA SER A 24 1.72 4.06 15.15
C SER A 24 0.83 4.78 14.12
N SER A 25 0.39 4.08 13.08
CA SER A 25 -0.33 4.69 11.94
C SER A 25 -1.67 4.02 11.69
N GLU A 26 -2.62 4.79 11.11
CA GLU A 26 -3.85 4.22 10.58
C GLU A 26 -3.60 3.51 9.21
N PRO A 27 -4.31 2.45 8.88
CA PRO A 27 -5.46 1.86 9.61
C PRO A 27 -5.09 0.92 10.75
N TRP A 28 -3.83 0.60 10.92
CA TRP A 28 -3.36 -0.45 11.85
C TRP A 28 -3.65 -0.14 13.33
N LEU A 29 -3.68 1.13 13.73
CA LEU A 29 -4.12 1.54 15.06
C LEU A 29 -5.56 1.10 15.33
N THR A 30 -6.49 1.41 14.43
CA THR A 30 -7.89 1.00 14.55
C THR A 30 -8.05 -0.52 14.47
N LEU A 31 -7.19 -1.20 13.69
CA LEU A 31 -7.15 -2.67 13.60
C LEU A 31 -6.57 -3.33 14.87
N GLY A 32 -6.05 -2.56 15.81
CA GLY A 32 -5.43 -3.10 17.02
C GLY A 32 -4.10 -3.83 16.76
N GLN A 33 -3.45 -3.54 15.65
CA GLN A 33 -2.18 -4.15 15.26
C GLN A 33 -1.02 -3.48 15.99
N GLY A 34 -0.46 -4.19 16.97
CA GLY A 34 0.68 -3.72 17.74
C GLY A 34 2.04 -3.94 17.08
N PRO A 35 3.15 -3.64 17.79
CA PRO A 35 4.51 -3.77 17.24
C PRO A 35 4.89 -5.18 16.81
N ILE A 36 4.47 -6.21 17.56
CA ILE A 36 4.78 -7.62 17.25
C ILE A 36 4.06 -8.06 15.97
N GLU A 37 2.77 -7.77 15.85
CA GLU A 37 1.98 -8.07 14.67
C GLU A 37 2.52 -7.33 13.46
N SER A 38 2.91 -6.07 13.62
CA SER A 38 3.53 -5.27 12.56
C SER A 38 4.86 -5.86 12.10
N LEU A 39 5.70 -6.33 13.02
CA LEU A 39 6.93 -7.01 12.67
C LEU A 39 6.68 -8.28 11.85
N ARG A 40 5.73 -9.11 12.29
CA ARG A 40 5.31 -10.32 11.56
C ARG A 40 4.75 -10.01 10.18
N TYR A 41 4.03 -8.91 10.04
CA TYR A 41 3.47 -8.47 8.76
C TYR A 41 4.56 -8.27 7.70
N PHE A 42 5.67 -7.64 8.06
CA PHE A 42 6.81 -7.44 7.16
C PHE A 42 7.62 -8.73 6.92
N GLN A 43 7.51 -9.72 7.76
CA GLN A 43 8.18 -11.01 7.60
C GLN A 43 7.36 -12.02 6.78
N PHE A 44 6.13 -11.68 6.41
CA PHE A 44 5.27 -12.57 5.63
C PHE A 44 5.90 -12.86 4.26
N PRO A 45 6.02 -14.16 3.88
CA PRO A 45 6.72 -14.55 2.65
C PRO A 45 5.97 -14.09 1.40
N HIS A 46 6.69 -14.08 0.27
CA HIS A 46 6.15 -13.80 -1.07
C HIS A 46 5.59 -12.38 -1.29
N ARG A 47 5.94 -11.43 -0.43
CA ARG A 47 5.62 -10.01 -0.61
C ARG A 47 6.88 -9.21 -0.94
N GLU A 48 6.76 -8.29 -1.86
CA GLU A 48 7.80 -7.29 -2.09
C GLU A 48 7.60 -6.14 -1.10
N ARG A 49 8.68 -5.70 -0.47
CA ARG A 49 8.67 -4.69 0.58
C ARG A 49 9.67 -3.60 0.25
N TYR A 50 9.20 -2.37 0.30
CA TYR A 50 9.98 -1.20 -0.02
C TYR A 50 9.88 -0.19 1.09
N ILE A 51 10.95 0.58 1.30
CA ILE A 51 10.98 1.72 2.19
C ILE A 51 11.17 3.00 1.40
N ALA A 52 10.69 4.09 1.97
CA ALA A 52 10.90 5.43 1.47
C ALA A 52 11.69 6.25 2.49
N THR A 53 12.74 6.91 2.04
CA THR A 53 13.59 7.74 2.89
C THR A 53 13.73 9.16 2.33
N LEU A 54 13.89 10.11 3.23
CA LEU A 54 14.38 11.46 2.97
C LEU A 54 15.73 11.59 3.70
N GLY A 55 16.81 11.66 2.96
CA GLY A 55 18.13 11.48 3.54
C GLY A 55 18.23 10.11 4.22
N GLU A 56 18.68 10.11 5.47
CA GLU A 56 18.79 8.88 6.28
C GLU A 56 17.49 8.50 7.01
N ARG A 57 16.49 9.38 7.01
CA ARG A 57 15.24 9.17 7.74
C ARG A 57 14.26 8.33 6.92
N LEU A 58 13.82 7.22 7.49
CA LEU A 58 12.68 6.47 6.96
C LEU A 58 11.39 7.28 7.17
N VAL A 59 10.68 7.55 6.09
CA VAL A 59 9.45 8.35 6.09
C VAL A 59 8.23 7.58 5.60
N GLY A 60 8.41 6.37 5.08
CA GLY A 60 7.29 5.56 4.61
C GLY A 60 7.71 4.16 4.19
N PHE A 61 6.71 3.36 3.85
CA PHE A 61 6.90 2.03 3.28
C PHE A 61 5.76 1.66 2.34
N LEU A 62 5.98 0.66 1.54
CA LEU A 62 4.94 -0.01 0.77
C LEU A 62 5.21 -1.51 0.66
N VAL A 63 4.14 -2.28 0.58
CA VAL A 63 4.17 -3.74 0.45
C VAL A 63 3.30 -4.14 -0.72
N LEU A 64 3.86 -4.92 -1.66
CA LEU A 64 3.17 -5.41 -2.84
C LEU A 64 2.97 -6.92 -2.75
N ASN A 65 1.82 -7.40 -3.20
CA ASN A 65 1.49 -8.81 -3.25
C ASN A 65 1.12 -9.20 -4.69
N PHE A 66 1.82 -10.21 -5.21
CA PHE A 66 1.61 -10.74 -6.55
C PHE A 66 0.93 -12.11 -6.55
N GLN A 67 0.43 -12.55 -5.41
CA GLN A 67 -0.28 -13.82 -5.26
C GLN A 67 -1.75 -13.60 -4.90
N GLY A 68 -2.54 -14.64 -5.10
CA GLY A 68 -3.97 -14.61 -4.82
C GLY A 68 -4.81 -14.13 -6.01
N PRO A 69 -6.12 -13.89 -5.79
CA PRO A 69 -7.07 -13.58 -6.87
C PRO A 69 -6.89 -12.16 -7.45
N PHE A 70 -6.35 -11.23 -6.69
CA PHE A 70 -6.11 -9.84 -7.12
C PHE A 70 -4.61 -9.61 -7.32
N VAL A 71 -4.09 -10.14 -8.40
CA VAL A 71 -2.67 -10.02 -8.72
C VAL A 71 -2.30 -8.58 -9.04
N GLY A 72 -1.22 -8.09 -8.42
CA GLY A 72 -0.86 -6.68 -8.46
C GLY A 72 -1.53 -5.88 -7.33
N TYR A 73 -1.58 -6.47 -6.13
CA TYR A 73 -2.23 -5.87 -4.97
C TYR A 73 -1.24 -5.00 -4.17
N LEU A 74 -1.57 -3.72 -4.04
CA LEU A 74 -0.91 -2.81 -3.10
C LEU A 74 -1.42 -3.14 -1.70
N GLN A 75 -0.69 -4.00 -1.01
CA GLN A 75 -1.09 -4.61 0.26
C GLN A 75 -1.05 -3.62 1.42
N ALA A 76 -0.05 -2.76 1.44
CA ALA A 76 0.10 -1.71 2.43
C ALA A 76 0.89 -0.54 1.87
N ILE A 77 0.54 0.65 2.30
CA ILE A 77 1.28 1.88 2.04
C ILE A 77 1.14 2.78 3.26
N CYS A 78 2.23 3.37 3.69
CA CYS A 78 2.24 4.28 4.81
C CYS A 78 3.23 5.40 4.58
N LEU A 79 2.88 6.58 5.05
CA LEU A 79 3.74 7.76 5.08
C LEU A 79 3.67 8.38 6.47
N ALA A 80 4.82 8.75 7.01
CA ALA A 80 4.91 9.41 8.30
C ALA A 80 4.00 10.66 8.32
N PRO A 81 3.30 10.93 9.44
CA PRO A 81 2.29 11.98 9.49
C PRO A 81 2.81 13.36 9.09
N ASP A 82 4.01 13.73 9.51
CA ASP A 82 4.65 15.01 9.22
C ASP A 82 5.15 15.14 7.75
N CYS A 83 5.11 14.04 7.01
CA CYS A 83 5.48 14.00 5.59
C CYS A 83 4.28 14.01 4.65
N ARG A 84 3.05 14.02 5.17
CA ARG A 84 1.82 14.03 4.38
C ARG A 84 1.55 15.42 3.78
N GLY A 85 0.72 15.47 2.72
CA GLY A 85 0.35 16.72 2.06
C GLY A 85 1.46 17.35 1.23
N ARG A 86 2.54 16.63 0.92
CA ARG A 86 3.71 17.09 0.17
C ARG A 86 3.91 16.37 -1.16
N GLY A 87 2.90 15.61 -1.60
CA GLY A 87 2.97 14.82 -2.84
C GLY A 87 3.74 13.49 -2.70
N LEU A 88 4.28 13.17 -1.53
CA LEU A 88 5.07 11.97 -1.32
C LEU A 88 4.22 10.69 -1.38
N GLY A 89 2.97 10.75 -0.94
CA GLY A 89 2.02 9.64 -1.08
C GLY A 89 1.77 9.28 -2.54
N SER A 90 1.58 10.28 -3.40
CA SER A 90 1.45 10.09 -4.85
C SER A 90 2.70 9.48 -5.46
N ALA A 91 3.89 9.86 -4.99
CA ALA A 91 5.15 9.29 -5.44
C ALA A 91 5.30 7.81 -5.05
N LEU A 92 4.87 7.44 -3.85
CA LEU A 92 4.84 6.04 -3.40
C LEU A 92 3.88 5.19 -4.26
N VAL A 93 2.69 5.70 -4.54
CA VAL A 93 1.72 5.02 -5.40
C VAL A 93 2.26 4.89 -6.82
N ALA A 94 2.87 5.93 -7.38
CA ALA A 94 3.48 5.88 -8.71
C ALA A 94 4.59 4.83 -8.80
N PHE A 95 5.40 4.69 -7.77
CA PHE A 95 6.40 3.63 -7.69
C PHE A 95 5.76 2.24 -7.69
N ALA A 96 4.72 2.03 -6.89
CA ALA A 96 3.98 0.77 -6.85
C ALA A 96 3.37 0.43 -8.22
N GLU A 97 2.75 1.41 -8.87
CA GLU A 97 2.19 1.25 -10.21
C GLU A 97 3.24 0.88 -11.25
N GLU A 98 4.37 1.59 -11.27
CA GLU A 98 5.47 1.30 -12.18
C GLU A 98 5.97 -0.14 -12.00
N ARG A 99 6.12 -0.58 -10.75
CA ARG A 99 6.55 -1.95 -10.45
C ARG A 99 5.52 -2.99 -10.88
N ILE A 100 4.25 -2.79 -10.56
CA ILE A 100 3.18 -3.73 -10.85
C ILE A 100 2.90 -3.80 -12.34
N PHE A 101 2.80 -2.65 -13.01
CA PHE A 101 2.48 -2.58 -14.43
C PHE A 101 3.57 -3.13 -15.36
N ARG A 102 4.76 -3.41 -14.87
CA ARG A 102 5.76 -4.16 -15.64
C ARG A 102 5.30 -5.57 -16.00
N ASP A 103 4.58 -6.22 -15.07
CA ASP A 103 4.22 -7.63 -15.18
C ASP A 103 2.71 -7.88 -15.27
N HIS A 104 1.89 -6.93 -14.79
CA HIS A 104 0.45 -7.09 -14.65
C HIS A 104 -0.30 -5.84 -15.12
N PRO A 105 -1.49 -6.00 -15.75
CA PRO A 105 -2.25 -4.86 -16.25
C PRO A 105 -3.14 -4.19 -15.21
N ASN A 106 -3.20 -4.69 -14.00
CA ASN A 106 -4.07 -4.19 -12.93
C ASN A 106 -3.31 -3.88 -11.66
N VAL A 107 -3.71 -2.81 -10.98
CA VAL A 107 -3.36 -2.54 -9.59
C VAL A 107 -4.62 -2.54 -8.77
N PHE A 108 -4.65 -3.35 -7.72
CA PHE A 108 -5.74 -3.41 -6.74
C PHE A 108 -5.27 -2.89 -5.40
N LEU A 109 -6.19 -2.32 -4.65
CA LEU A 109 -5.99 -1.96 -3.24
C LEU A 109 -7.33 -1.94 -2.50
N CYS A 110 -7.26 -2.02 -1.18
CA CYS A 110 -8.38 -1.70 -0.31
C CYS A 110 -8.08 -0.45 0.51
N VAL A 111 -9.11 0.33 0.77
CA VAL A 111 -9.05 1.49 1.65
C VAL A 111 -10.15 1.40 2.69
N SER A 112 -9.79 1.61 3.95
CA SER A 112 -10.72 1.57 5.08
C SER A 112 -11.65 2.77 5.08
N SER A 113 -12.91 2.57 5.47
CA SER A 113 -13.93 3.62 5.57
C SER A 113 -13.54 4.75 6.52
N PHE A 114 -12.68 4.46 7.50
CA PHE A 114 -12.14 5.44 8.44
C PHE A 114 -10.87 6.16 7.94
N ASN A 115 -10.51 5.98 6.64
CA ASN A 115 -9.38 6.67 6.01
C ASN A 115 -9.82 7.42 4.74
N PRO A 116 -10.66 8.46 4.87
CA PRO A 116 -11.21 9.18 3.71
C PRO A 116 -10.13 9.94 2.91
N GLY A 117 -9.05 10.33 3.56
CA GLY A 117 -7.93 11.00 2.90
C GLY A 117 -7.22 10.10 1.89
N ALA A 118 -6.98 8.85 2.24
CA ALA A 118 -6.40 7.86 1.34
C ALA A 118 -7.33 7.57 0.15
N ARG A 119 -8.62 7.42 0.40
CA ARG A 119 -9.61 7.23 -0.66
C ARG A 119 -9.57 8.36 -1.69
N ARG A 120 -9.58 9.62 -1.24
CA ARG A 120 -9.48 10.78 -2.14
C ARG A 120 -8.19 10.79 -2.95
N LEU A 121 -7.08 10.39 -2.36
CA LEU A 121 -5.81 10.24 -3.06
C LEU A 121 -5.93 9.24 -4.21
N TYR A 122 -6.46 8.05 -3.93
CA TYR A 122 -6.59 7.00 -4.95
C TYR A 122 -7.56 7.40 -6.07
N GLU A 123 -8.67 8.04 -5.74
CA GLU A 123 -9.62 8.57 -6.74
C GLU A 123 -8.94 9.58 -7.66
N ARG A 124 -8.15 10.52 -7.11
CA ARG A 124 -7.37 11.49 -7.93
C ARG A 124 -6.34 10.81 -8.83
N LEU A 125 -5.79 9.68 -8.40
CA LEU A 125 -4.80 8.92 -9.17
C LEU A 125 -5.43 7.97 -10.20
N GLY A 126 -6.76 7.96 -10.33
CA GLY A 126 -7.47 7.21 -11.35
C GLY A 126 -7.95 5.83 -10.92
N TYR A 127 -7.93 5.53 -9.62
CA TYR A 127 -8.55 4.31 -9.08
C TYR A 127 -10.06 4.42 -9.07
N VAL A 128 -10.72 3.34 -9.43
CA VAL A 128 -12.18 3.22 -9.49
C VAL A 128 -12.65 2.20 -8.46
N VAL A 129 -13.75 2.49 -7.79
CA VAL A 129 -14.36 1.58 -6.83
C VAL A 129 -14.88 0.33 -7.54
N VAL A 130 -14.46 -0.84 -7.06
CA VAL A 130 -14.99 -2.14 -7.49
C VAL A 130 -16.17 -2.55 -6.62
N GLY A 131 -16.07 -2.37 -5.31
CA GLY A 131 -17.11 -2.70 -4.35
C GLY A 131 -16.68 -2.49 -2.91
N ASP A 132 -17.65 -2.56 -2.01
CA ASP A 132 -17.46 -2.46 -0.58
C ASP A 132 -17.53 -3.85 0.09
N LEU A 133 -16.70 -4.03 1.11
CA LEU A 133 -16.65 -5.22 1.95
C LEU A 133 -17.04 -4.81 3.38
N PRO A 134 -18.34 -4.85 3.72
CA PRO A 134 -18.80 -4.47 5.06
C PRO A 134 -18.26 -5.41 6.13
N ASP A 135 -17.90 -4.86 7.28
CA ASP A 135 -17.43 -5.63 8.45
C ASP A 135 -16.28 -6.61 8.14
N TYR A 136 -15.41 -6.24 7.19
CA TYR A 136 -14.40 -7.18 6.68
C TYR A 136 -13.21 -7.34 7.63
N LEU A 137 -12.58 -6.24 8.04
CA LEU A 137 -11.41 -6.28 8.93
C LEU A 137 -11.79 -5.95 10.37
N VAL A 138 -12.63 -4.95 10.57
CA VAL A 138 -13.10 -4.50 11.88
C VAL A 138 -14.60 -4.31 11.84
N ALA A 139 -15.29 -4.82 12.85
CA ALA A 139 -16.74 -4.65 13.00
C ALA A 139 -17.12 -3.16 12.97
N GLY A 140 -18.19 -2.84 12.24
CA GLY A 140 -18.68 -1.47 12.05
C GLY A 140 -17.94 -0.64 11.02
N HIS A 141 -16.91 -1.20 10.37
CA HIS A 141 -16.16 -0.54 9.31
C HIS A 141 -16.13 -1.38 8.04
N SER A 142 -16.19 -0.72 6.89
CA SER A 142 -16.04 -1.39 5.60
C SER A 142 -14.67 -1.10 4.97
N GLU A 143 -14.24 -2.02 4.12
CA GLU A 143 -13.12 -1.80 3.20
C GLU A 143 -13.67 -1.57 1.81
N THR A 144 -13.15 -0.58 1.09
CA THR A 144 -13.49 -0.35 -0.32
C THR A 144 -12.39 -0.93 -1.20
N LEU A 145 -12.73 -1.91 -2.03
CA LEU A 145 -11.84 -2.44 -3.05
C LEU A 145 -11.82 -1.48 -4.23
N MET A 146 -10.63 -1.06 -4.64
CA MET A 146 -10.41 -0.16 -5.76
C MET A 146 -9.44 -0.78 -6.77
N ARG A 147 -9.53 -0.34 -8.01
CA ARG A 147 -8.72 -0.85 -9.11
C ARG A 147 -8.30 0.26 -10.06
N LYS A 148 -7.06 0.19 -10.53
CA LYS A 148 -6.57 0.92 -11.71
C LYS A 148 -6.13 -0.09 -12.75
N THR A 149 -6.57 0.05 -13.99
CA THR A 149 -6.33 -0.95 -15.03
C THR A 149 -5.78 -0.36 -16.31
N ARG A 150 -4.94 -1.13 -16.99
CA ARG A 150 -4.50 -0.91 -18.37
C ARG A 150 -5.09 -1.95 -19.34
N GLY A 151 -5.93 -2.86 -18.85
CA GLY A 151 -6.58 -3.88 -19.65
C GLY A 151 -6.84 -5.18 -18.91
N PRO A 152 -7.42 -6.18 -19.56
CA PRO A 152 -7.66 -7.49 -18.98
C PRO A 152 -6.36 -8.29 -18.85
N LEU A 153 -6.37 -9.31 -17.96
CA LEU A 153 -5.24 -10.24 -17.81
C LEU A 153 -4.97 -11.02 -19.10
N ARG A 154 -6.03 -11.31 -19.87
CA ARG A 154 -5.94 -12.01 -21.14
C ARG A 154 -6.80 -11.28 -22.17
N PRO A 155 -6.29 -11.05 -23.40
CA PRO A 155 -7.10 -10.50 -24.47
C PRO A 155 -8.22 -11.47 -24.84
N ALA A 156 -9.32 -10.94 -25.38
CA ALA A 156 -10.39 -11.79 -25.91
C ALA A 156 -9.82 -12.71 -27.01
N THR A 157 -10.14 -13.99 -26.94
CA THR A 157 -9.88 -14.92 -28.02
C THR A 157 -10.87 -14.63 -29.14
N HIS A 158 -10.38 -14.18 -30.30
CA HIS A 158 -11.21 -14.11 -31.47
C HIS A 158 -11.45 -15.56 -31.98
N SER A 159 -12.70 -15.99 -31.89
CA SER A 159 -13.17 -17.22 -32.57
C SER A 159 -13.45 -16.93 -34.05
#